data_224879a18af9f7ace1ce506758773c86
#
_entry.id   224879a18af9f7ace1ce506758773c86
#
_cell.length_a   1.000
_cell.length_b   1.000
_cell.length_c   1.000
_cell.angle_alpha   90.00
_cell.angle_beta   90.00
_cell.angle_gamma   90.00
#
_symmetry.space_group_name_H-M   'P 1'
#
loop_
_entity.id
_entity.type
_entity.pdbx_description
1 polymer ?
#
loop_
_entity_poly.entity_id
_entity_poly.type
_entity_poly.pdbx_seq_one_letter_code
_entity_poly.pdbx_strand_id
1 'polypeptide(L)'
;KSGIFENELVSNKQKEFVADYDETLNMYECSKILANIPIDIAKEYQKLPKSLSFLEMYNVGMIEQLNIQNRWKTNDPTKSLQAPVGLDKQQELFKLDLHEKFHGPHGLVAGMTGSGKSEFIITYIVSMAINYHPYEVSFVLIDYKGGGLAGVFQNKETGMKLPHLAGTITNLDT
;
A
#
# COMPACT_ATOMS: atom_id res chain seq x y z
N LYS A 1 32.23 27.97 25.44
CA LYS A 1 31.98 26.86 26.36
C LYS A 1 32.27 25.57 25.64
N SER A 2 33.00 24.63 26.26
CA SER A 2 33.28 23.31 25.71
C SER A 2 32.37 22.27 26.38
N GLY A 3 32.06 21.20 25.69
CA GLY A 3 31.27 20.10 26.19
C GLY A 3 31.63 18.79 25.53
N ILE A 4 31.02 17.72 25.98
CA ILE A 4 31.17 16.38 25.42
C ILE A 4 29.81 15.98 24.85
N PHE A 5 29.80 15.56 23.59
CA PHE A 5 28.61 15.00 22.93
C PHE A 5 28.71 13.49 22.91
N GLU A 6 27.67 12.82 23.45
CA GLU A 6 27.55 11.38 23.46
C GLU A 6 26.36 10.98 22.59
N ASN A 7 26.61 10.15 21.59
CA ASN A 7 25.55 9.65 20.71
C ASN A 7 25.37 8.15 20.95
N GLU A 8 24.32 7.81 21.68
CA GLU A 8 23.99 6.43 22.04
C GLU A 8 23.63 5.52 20.84
N LEU A 9 23.29 6.11 19.68
CA LEU A 9 22.82 5.35 18.51
C LEU A 9 23.95 4.89 17.57
N VAL A 10 25.15 5.43 17.64
CA VAL A 10 26.17 5.18 16.61
C VAL A 10 27.48 4.58 17.10
N SER A 11 27.80 4.66 18.33
CA SER A 11 28.90 3.98 19.06
C SER A 11 29.29 4.80 20.30
N ASN A 12 29.82 4.15 21.34
CA ASN A 12 30.37 4.77 22.55
C ASN A 12 31.58 5.70 22.30
N LYS A 13 31.55 6.51 21.25
CA LYS A 13 32.63 7.51 20.98
C LYS A 13 32.15 8.87 21.42
N GLN A 14 32.69 9.29 22.55
CA GLN A 14 32.58 10.65 23.03
C GLN A 14 33.38 11.59 22.08
N LYS A 15 32.72 12.66 21.64
CA LYS A 15 33.38 13.73 20.87
C LYS A 15 33.34 15.00 21.68
N GLU A 16 34.51 15.56 21.89
CA GLU A 16 34.65 16.93 22.43
C GLU A 16 34.25 17.96 21.37
N PHE A 17 33.51 18.95 21.78
CA PHE A 17 33.17 20.09 20.93
C PHE A 17 33.41 21.41 21.69
N VAL A 18 33.77 22.42 20.95
CA VAL A 18 33.75 23.81 21.42
C VAL A 18 32.56 24.47 20.75
N ALA A 19 31.60 24.95 21.54
CA ALA A 19 30.47 25.63 21.01
C ALA A 19 30.84 27.00 20.46
N ASP A 20 30.50 27.27 19.22
CA ASP A 20 30.53 28.62 18.68
C ASP A 20 29.50 29.45 19.43
N TYR A 21 29.97 30.49 20.12
CA TYR A 21 29.13 31.38 20.90
C TYR A 21 29.31 32.80 20.35
N ASP A 22 28.22 33.32 19.79
CA ASP A 22 28.14 34.72 19.35
C ASP A 22 27.30 35.53 20.36
N GLU A 23 27.95 36.45 21.02
CA GLU A 23 27.29 37.31 22.02
C GLU A 23 26.27 38.30 21.39
N THR A 24 26.38 38.50 20.08
CA THR A 24 25.45 39.36 19.32
C THR A 24 24.16 38.67 18.92
N LEU A 25 24.10 37.36 19.04
CA LEU A 25 22.95 36.55 18.62
C LEU A 25 21.84 36.58 19.68
N ASN A 26 20.77 37.27 19.38
CA ASN A 26 19.55 37.23 20.21
C ASN A 26 18.80 35.93 19.97
N MET A 27 18.97 34.97 20.87
CA MET A 27 18.32 33.64 20.79
C MET A 27 16.81 33.71 20.71
N TYR A 28 16.18 34.73 21.32
CA TYR A 28 14.75 34.92 21.27
C TYR A 28 14.27 35.33 19.87
N GLU A 29 14.96 36.26 19.22
CA GLU A 29 14.64 36.65 17.85
C GLU A 29 14.92 35.51 16.85
N CYS A 30 16.05 34.82 17.03
CA CYS A 30 16.34 33.61 16.23
C CYS A 30 15.25 32.55 16.37
N SER A 31 14.77 32.29 17.58
CA SER A 31 13.71 31.29 17.79
C SER A 31 12.39 31.67 17.10
N LYS A 32 12.04 32.97 17.10
CA LYS A 32 10.85 33.46 16.36
C LYS A 32 10.99 33.28 14.85
N ILE A 33 12.15 33.59 14.30
CA ILE A 33 12.41 33.42 12.87
C ILE A 33 12.36 31.94 12.50
N LEU A 34 13.00 31.08 13.30
CA LEU A 34 13.04 29.65 13.08
C LEU A 34 11.66 28.99 13.25
N ALA A 35 10.83 29.46 14.18
CA ALA A 35 9.50 28.93 14.40
C ALA A 35 8.54 29.11 13.19
N ASN A 36 8.85 30.08 12.31
CA ASN A 36 8.07 30.33 11.11
C ASN A 36 8.64 29.64 9.85
N ILE A 37 9.79 28.99 9.95
CA ILE A 37 10.32 28.17 8.87
C ILE A 37 9.54 26.86 8.91
N PRO A 38 8.76 26.50 7.87
CA PRO A 38 8.17 25.19 7.79
C PRO A 38 9.33 24.18 7.74
N ILE A 39 9.61 23.57 8.87
CA ILE A 39 10.48 22.41 8.90
C ILE A 39 9.67 21.33 8.19
N ASP A 40 10.03 21.04 6.96
CA ASP A 40 9.71 19.75 6.39
C ASP A 40 10.52 18.75 7.24
N ILE A 41 9.94 18.39 8.39
CA ILE A 41 10.42 17.23 9.14
C ILE A 41 10.31 16.15 8.09
N ALA A 42 11.43 15.81 7.46
CA ALA A 42 11.54 14.70 6.56
C ALA A 42 10.82 13.58 7.30
N LYS A 43 9.59 13.27 6.85
CA LYS A 43 8.71 12.29 7.51
C LYS A 43 9.65 11.13 7.73
N GLU A 44 10.04 10.91 8.98
CA GLU A 44 10.99 9.87 9.35
C GLU A 44 10.45 8.65 8.64
N TYR A 45 11.18 8.09 7.67
CA TYR A 45 10.68 7.02 6.83
C TYR A 45 10.26 5.92 7.78
N GLN A 46 8.98 5.98 8.19
CA GLN A 46 8.45 5.00 9.12
C GLN A 46 8.62 3.68 8.40
N LYS A 47 9.35 2.77 9.04
CA LYS A 47 9.59 1.45 8.45
C LYS A 47 8.24 0.88 8.08
N LEU A 48 8.06 0.50 6.83
CA LEU A 48 6.85 -0.18 6.39
C LEU A 48 6.56 -1.34 7.35
N PRO A 49 5.33 -1.56 7.76
CA PRO A 49 4.97 -2.66 8.61
C PRO A 49 5.40 -3.98 7.95
N LYS A 50 5.86 -4.94 8.74
CA LYS A 50 6.29 -6.26 8.24
C LYS A 50 5.14 -7.02 7.56
N SER A 51 3.93 -6.76 7.98
CA SER A 51 2.69 -7.29 7.41
C SER A 51 1.62 -6.23 7.54
N LEU A 52 0.72 -6.20 6.59
CA LEU A 52 -0.44 -5.32 6.55
C LEU A 52 -1.64 -6.16 6.17
N SER A 53 -2.64 -6.23 7.03
CA SER A 53 -3.88 -6.91 6.69
C SER A 53 -4.71 -6.07 5.71
N PHE A 54 -5.61 -6.72 4.99
CA PHE A 54 -6.46 -6.05 4.02
C PHE A 54 -7.37 -4.99 4.67
N LEU A 55 -7.92 -5.27 5.85
CA LEU A 55 -8.76 -4.32 6.58
C LEU A 55 -7.97 -3.14 7.12
N GLU A 56 -6.76 -3.39 7.63
CA GLU A 56 -5.85 -2.32 8.06
C GLU A 56 -5.47 -1.40 6.90
N MET A 57 -5.24 -1.95 5.71
CA MET A 57 -4.98 -1.15 4.50
C MET A 57 -6.11 -0.16 4.22
N TYR A 58 -7.37 -0.57 4.41
CA TYR A 58 -8.52 0.31 4.26
C TYR A 58 -8.85 1.14 5.50
N ASN A 59 -8.05 1.01 6.57
CA ASN A 59 -8.26 1.65 7.87
C ASN A 59 -9.65 1.39 8.46
N VAL A 60 -10.09 0.13 8.40
CA VAL A 60 -11.38 -0.34 8.93
C VAL A 60 -11.17 -1.55 9.85
N GLY A 61 -12.03 -1.67 10.86
CA GLY A 61 -11.98 -2.79 11.80
C GLY A 61 -12.86 -3.97 11.40
N MET A 62 -13.87 -3.74 10.56
CA MET A 62 -14.86 -4.77 10.16
C MET A 62 -15.20 -4.63 8.68
N ILE A 63 -15.63 -5.73 8.06
CA ILE A 63 -15.95 -5.80 6.62
C ILE A 63 -17.09 -4.84 6.24
N GLU A 64 -18.07 -4.68 7.11
CA GLU A 64 -19.22 -3.80 6.89
C GLU A 64 -18.81 -2.33 6.70
N GLN A 65 -17.71 -1.92 7.32
CA GLN A 65 -17.18 -0.56 7.21
C GLN A 65 -16.54 -0.26 5.85
N LEU A 66 -16.26 -1.28 5.04
CA LEU A 66 -15.78 -1.11 3.67
C LEU A 66 -16.80 -0.39 2.77
N ASN A 67 -18.08 -0.40 3.18
CA ASN A 67 -19.16 0.30 2.48
C ASN A 67 -19.21 -0.01 0.96
N ILE A 68 -19.13 -1.29 0.63
CA ILE A 68 -18.98 -1.81 -0.74
C ILE A 68 -20.07 -1.27 -1.67
N GLN A 69 -21.31 -1.28 -1.24
CA GLN A 69 -22.44 -0.83 -2.08
C GLN A 69 -22.33 0.65 -2.47
N ASN A 70 -21.81 1.49 -1.58
CA ASN A 70 -21.59 2.90 -1.90
C ASN A 70 -20.41 3.08 -2.88
N ARG A 71 -19.35 2.29 -2.71
CA ARG A 71 -18.21 2.30 -3.65
C ARG A 71 -18.64 1.93 -5.05
N TRP A 72 -19.45 0.90 -5.20
CA TRP A 72 -19.99 0.47 -6.49
C TRP A 72 -20.87 1.53 -7.17
N LYS A 73 -21.54 2.39 -6.39
CA LYS A 73 -22.37 3.49 -6.93
C LYS A 73 -21.55 4.72 -7.32
N THR A 74 -20.43 4.94 -6.66
CA THR A 74 -19.64 6.17 -6.81
C THR A 74 -18.46 6.03 -7.77
N ASN A 75 -17.90 4.82 -7.88
CA ASN A 75 -16.76 4.57 -8.76
C ASN A 75 -17.23 4.28 -10.18
N ASP A 76 -16.51 4.82 -11.14
CA ASP A 76 -16.80 4.71 -12.56
C ASP A 76 -15.58 4.07 -13.27
N PRO A 77 -15.67 2.78 -13.66
CA PRO A 77 -14.54 2.07 -14.26
C PRO A 77 -14.17 2.61 -15.65
N THR A 78 -15.03 3.40 -16.28
CA THR A 78 -14.72 4.05 -17.57
C THR A 78 -13.75 5.21 -17.42
N LYS A 79 -13.59 5.72 -16.20
CA LYS A 79 -12.68 6.83 -15.87
C LYS A 79 -11.39 6.38 -15.19
N SER A 80 -11.49 5.36 -14.34
CA SER A 80 -10.36 4.89 -13.53
C SER A 80 -10.63 3.47 -13.03
N LEU A 81 -9.59 2.64 -13.00
CA LEU A 81 -9.60 1.29 -12.44
C LEU A 81 -8.68 1.21 -11.21
N GLN A 82 -8.74 2.22 -10.35
CA GLN A 82 -7.91 2.30 -9.16
C GLN A 82 -8.26 1.22 -8.13
N ALA A 83 -7.27 0.43 -7.76
CA ALA A 83 -7.36 -0.53 -6.68
C ALA A 83 -6.22 -0.33 -5.68
N PRO A 84 -6.49 -0.05 -4.40
CA PRO A 84 -5.47 -0.09 -3.36
C PRO A 84 -4.84 -1.46 -3.25
N VAL A 85 -3.51 -1.53 -3.22
CA VAL A 85 -2.75 -2.80 -3.14
C VAL A 85 -1.73 -2.82 -2.01
N GLY A 86 -1.59 -1.73 -1.28
CA GLY A 86 -0.66 -1.62 -0.17
C GLY A 86 -0.51 -0.17 0.31
N LEU A 87 0.56 0.07 1.05
CA LEU A 87 0.98 1.39 1.48
C LEU A 87 2.33 1.73 0.85
N ASP A 88 2.51 2.99 0.52
CA ASP A 88 3.79 3.53 0.09
C ASP A 88 4.73 3.83 1.27
N LYS A 89 5.91 4.39 0.99
CA LYS A 89 6.90 4.77 2.01
C LYS A 89 6.41 5.89 2.95
N GLN A 90 5.40 6.63 2.54
CA GLN A 90 4.76 7.69 3.32
C GLN A 90 3.57 7.16 4.12
N GLN A 91 3.30 5.84 4.08
CA GLN A 91 2.13 5.17 4.67
C GLN A 91 0.80 5.65 4.06
N GLU A 92 0.83 6.17 2.85
CA GLU A 92 -0.36 6.48 2.08
C GLU A 92 -0.78 5.26 1.23
N LEU A 93 -2.06 5.18 0.90
CA LEU A 93 -2.57 4.09 0.07
C LEU A 93 -1.93 4.11 -1.32
N PHE A 94 -1.14 3.08 -1.61
CA PHE A 94 -0.65 2.85 -2.96
C PHE A 94 -1.75 2.19 -3.81
N LYS A 95 -2.20 2.90 -4.85
CA LYS A 95 -3.26 2.47 -5.75
C LYS A 95 -2.69 2.12 -7.11
N LEU A 96 -3.02 0.92 -7.59
CA LEU A 96 -2.74 0.51 -8.95
C LEU A 96 -3.96 0.83 -9.82
N ASP A 97 -3.75 1.52 -10.93
CA ASP A 97 -4.80 1.87 -11.88
C ASP A 97 -4.44 1.30 -13.26
N LEU A 98 -5.10 0.21 -13.65
CA LEU A 98 -4.91 -0.43 -14.95
C LEU A 98 -5.78 0.18 -16.07
N HIS A 99 -6.35 1.35 -15.85
CA HIS A 99 -6.96 2.09 -16.94
C HIS A 99 -5.89 2.57 -17.92
N GLU A 100 -6.20 2.55 -19.23
CA GLU A 100 -5.26 2.88 -20.31
C GLU A 100 -4.60 4.27 -20.19
N LYS A 101 -5.30 5.22 -19.55
CA LYS A 101 -4.82 6.60 -19.33
C LYS A 101 -3.84 6.77 -18.18
N PHE A 102 -3.62 5.71 -17.38
CA PHE A 102 -2.79 5.76 -16.18
C PHE A 102 -1.62 4.76 -16.26
N HIS A 103 -1.68 3.64 -15.52
CA HIS A 103 -0.60 2.66 -15.52
C HIS A 103 -0.64 1.72 -16.75
N GLY A 104 -1.69 1.85 -17.56
CA GLY A 104 -1.90 1.06 -18.79
C GLY A 104 -2.69 -0.23 -18.53
N PRO A 105 -3.26 -0.84 -19.61
CA PRO A 105 -4.16 -1.98 -19.44
C PRO A 105 -3.41 -3.28 -19.13
N HIS A 106 -2.08 -3.31 -19.17
CA HIS A 106 -1.27 -4.50 -18.98
C HIS A 106 -0.34 -4.36 -17.79
N GLY A 107 -0.14 -5.44 -17.06
CA GLY A 107 0.79 -5.52 -15.94
C GLY A 107 1.60 -6.82 -15.96
N LEU A 108 2.85 -6.75 -15.53
CA LEU A 108 3.72 -7.90 -15.33
C LEU A 108 4.14 -7.95 -13.86
N VAL A 109 3.84 -9.06 -13.18
CA VAL A 109 4.29 -9.32 -11.82
C VAL A 109 5.34 -10.41 -11.83
N ALA A 110 6.58 -10.07 -11.50
CA ALA A 110 7.70 -10.99 -11.45
C ALA A 110 8.29 -11.09 -10.04
N GLY A 111 8.85 -12.24 -9.71
CA GLY A 111 9.50 -12.47 -8.42
C GLY A 111 9.78 -13.95 -8.20
N MET A 112 10.61 -14.27 -7.22
CA MET A 112 10.93 -15.66 -6.84
C MET A 112 9.72 -16.37 -6.23
N THR A 113 9.77 -17.70 -6.14
CA THR A 113 8.79 -18.48 -5.38
C THR A 113 8.78 -18.03 -3.92
N GLY A 114 7.59 -17.85 -3.35
CA GLY A 114 7.43 -17.35 -1.98
C GLY A 114 7.55 -15.83 -1.81
N SER A 115 7.76 -15.06 -2.88
CA SER A 115 7.89 -13.59 -2.80
C SER A 115 6.56 -12.83 -2.65
N GLY A 116 5.42 -13.52 -2.55
CA GLY A 116 4.12 -12.87 -2.37
C GLY A 116 3.39 -12.51 -3.66
N LYS A 117 3.82 -12.98 -4.85
CA LYS A 117 3.14 -12.67 -6.13
C LYS A 117 1.64 -13.01 -6.13
N SER A 118 1.30 -14.20 -5.64
CA SER A 118 -0.10 -14.65 -5.58
C SER A 118 -0.91 -13.81 -4.61
N GLU A 119 -0.35 -13.50 -3.44
CA GLU A 119 -0.97 -12.62 -2.45
C GLU A 119 -1.23 -11.23 -3.00
N PHE A 120 -0.28 -10.68 -3.76
CA PHE A 120 -0.44 -9.41 -4.43
C PHE A 120 -1.61 -9.44 -5.43
N ILE A 121 -1.70 -10.50 -6.26
CA ILE A 121 -2.78 -10.65 -7.23
C ILE A 121 -4.13 -10.84 -6.53
N ILE A 122 -4.18 -11.63 -5.45
CA ILE A 122 -5.39 -11.81 -4.63
C ILE A 122 -5.83 -10.46 -4.05
N THR A 123 -4.90 -9.71 -3.46
CA THR A 123 -5.18 -8.37 -2.91
C THR A 123 -5.73 -7.43 -3.98
N TYR A 124 -5.13 -7.42 -5.17
CA TYR A 124 -5.60 -6.61 -6.29
C TYR A 124 -7.02 -6.98 -6.72
N ILE A 125 -7.32 -8.28 -6.92
CA ILE A 125 -8.64 -8.76 -7.33
C ILE A 125 -9.70 -8.43 -6.28
N VAL A 126 -9.41 -8.68 -4.99
CA VAL A 126 -10.33 -8.35 -3.89
C VAL A 126 -10.57 -6.85 -3.81
N SER A 127 -9.50 -6.06 -3.97
CA SER A 127 -9.60 -4.60 -3.97
C SER A 127 -10.46 -4.08 -5.12
N MET A 128 -10.29 -4.61 -6.34
CA MET A 128 -11.14 -4.30 -7.49
C MET A 128 -12.59 -4.68 -7.22
N ALA A 129 -12.84 -5.89 -6.67
CA ALA A 129 -14.19 -6.38 -6.38
C ALA A 129 -14.93 -5.54 -5.34
N ILE A 130 -14.20 -4.95 -4.38
CA ILE A 130 -14.78 -4.03 -3.39
C ILE A 130 -15.11 -2.68 -4.01
N ASN A 131 -14.30 -2.22 -4.96
CA ASN A 131 -14.44 -0.87 -5.49
C ASN A 131 -15.38 -0.76 -6.70
N TYR A 132 -15.59 -1.83 -7.46
CA TYR A 132 -16.38 -1.82 -8.69
C TYR A 132 -17.45 -2.91 -8.71
N HIS A 133 -18.57 -2.63 -9.36
CA HIS A 133 -19.69 -3.57 -9.42
C HIS A 133 -19.38 -4.76 -10.34
N PRO A 134 -19.86 -6.00 -10.02
CA PRO A 134 -19.60 -7.19 -10.84
C PRO A 134 -20.17 -7.14 -12.27
N TYR A 135 -21.12 -6.25 -12.55
CA TYR A 135 -21.61 -6.01 -13.92
C TYR A 135 -20.70 -5.08 -14.73
N GLU A 136 -19.76 -4.41 -14.08
CA GLU A 136 -18.85 -3.46 -14.72
C GLU A 136 -17.43 -4.02 -14.85
N VAL A 137 -17.00 -4.79 -13.85
CA VAL A 137 -15.67 -5.41 -13.81
C VAL A 137 -15.81 -6.89 -13.50
N SER A 138 -15.24 -7.73 -14.35
CA SER A 138 -15.20 -9.18 -14.15
C SER A 138 -13.80 -9.73 -14.43
N PHE A 139 -13.51 -10.90 -13.84
CA PHE A 139 -12.24 -11.58 -13.96
C PHE A 139 -12.37 -12.94 -14.64
N VAL A 140 -11.43 -13.23 -15.52
CA VAL A 140 -11.13 -14.58 -15.99
C VAL A 140 -9.74 -14.94 -15.47
N LEU A 141 -9.65 -16.00 -14.67
CA LEU A 141 -8.41 -16.45 -14.07
C LEU A 141 -7.88 -17.66 -14.82
N ILE A 142 -6.63 -17.59 -15.28
CA ILE A 142 -5.93 -18.68 -15.95
C ILE A 142 -4.75 -19.07 -15.07
N ASP A 143 -4.83 -20.24 -14.43
CA ASP A 143 -3.82 -20.74 -13.50
C ASP A 143 -3.27 -22.09 -13.93
N TYR A 144 -2.10 -22.07 -14.56
CA TYR A 144 -1.41 -23.27 -15.04
C TYR A 144 -0.84 -24.15 -13.91
N LYS A 145 -0.73 -23.63 -12.68
CA LYS A 145 -0.12 -24.36 -11.56
C LYS A 145 -1.10 -25.16 -10.70
N GLY A 146 -2.27 -25.49 -11.21
CA GLY A 146 -3.19 -26.39 -10.51
C GLY A 146 -4.23 -25.68 -9.62
N GLY A 147 -4.52 -24.42 -9.91
CA GLY A 147 -5.72 -23.78 -9.37
C GLY A 147 -5.61 -23.19 -7.96
N GLY A 148 -4.40 -23.01 -7.45
CA GLY A 148 -4.20 -22.41 -6.13
C GLY A 148 -4.76 -20.98 -6.04
N LEU A 149 -4.55 -20.16 -7.05
CA LEU A 149 -5.10 -18.81 -7.13
C LEU A 149 -6.63 -18.84 -7.36
N ALA A 150 -7.10 -19.68 -8.29
CA ALA A 150 -8.52 -19.77 -8.61
C ALA A 150 -9.34 -20.31 -7.42
N GLY A 151 -8.77 -21.24 -6.65
CA GLY A 151 -9.39 -21.84 -5.48
C GLY A 151 -9.72 -20.86 -4.35
N VAL A 152 -9.00 -19.73 -4.27
CA VAL A 152 -9.30 -18.69 -3.28
C VAL A 152 -10.63 -17.99 -3.52
N PHE A 153 -11.03 -17.87 -4.79
CA PHE A 153 -12.22 -17.11 -5.18
C PHE A 153 -13.46 -17.97 -5.42
N GLN A 154 -13.33 -19.27 -5.28
CA GLN A 154 -14.47 -20.16 -5.41
C GLN A 154 -14.36 -21.34 -4.44
N ASN A 155 -15.48 -21.67 -3.77
CA ASN A 155 -15.60 -22.85 -2.95
C ASN A 155 -16.29 -23.95 -3.76
N LYS A 156 -15.54 -25.03 -4.06
CA LYS A 156 -16.05 -26.15 -4.87
C LYS A 156 -17.14 -26.95 -4.16
N GLU A 157 -17.13 -27.01 -2.83
CA GLU A 157 -18.09 -27.77 -2.05
C GLU A 157 -19.46 -27.08 -1.96
N THR A 158 -19.45 -25.76 -1.74
CA THR A 158 -20.67 -24.98 -1.61
C THR A 158 -21.16 -24.37 -2.92
N GLY A 159 -20.34 -24.41 -3.98
CA GLY A 159 -20.60 -23.75 -5.26
C GLY A 159 -20.52 -22.22 -5.21
N MET A 160 -20.20 -21.64 -4.04
CA MET A 160 -20.06 -20.19 -3.90
C MET A 160 -18.81 -19.70 -4.61
N LYS A 161 -18.96 -18.62 -5.36
CA LYS A 161 -17.84 -17.94 -6.03
C LYS A 161 -17.96 -16.43 -5.89
N LEU A 162 -16.82 -15.75 -6.00
CA LEU A 162 -16.80 -14.29 -6.07
C LEU A 162 -17.70 -13.83 -7.24
N PRO A 163 -18.66 -12.92 -7.03
CA PRO A 163 -19.57 -12.47 -8.09
C PRO A 163 -18.89 -11.95 -9.35
N HIS A 164 -17.70 -11.37 -9.18
CA HIS A 164 -16.86 -10.85 -10.27
C HIS A 164 -16.13 -11.93 -11.08
N LEU A 165 -16.14 -13.19 -10.62
CA LEU A 165 -15.44 -14.26 -11.29
C LEU A 165 -16.29 -14.83 -12.44
N ALA A 166 -15.96 -14.45 -13.67
CA ALA A 166 -16.64 -14.92 -14.87
C ALA A 166 -16.23 -16.37 -15.20
N GLY A 167 -14.95 -16.72 -15.04
CA GLY A 167 -14.46 -18.06 -15.31
C GLY A 167 -13.06 -18.34 -14.76
N THR A 168 -12.73 -19.62 -14.63
CA THR A 168 -11.40 -20.11 -14.25
C THR A 168 -10.96 -21.21 -15.19
N ILE A 169 -9.69 -21.16 -15.63
CA ILE A 169 -9.04 -22.19 -16.42
C ILE A 169 -7.84 -22.66 -15.60
N THR A 170 -7.87 -23.90 -15.15
CA THR A 170 -6.85 -24.42 -14.20
C THR A 170 -5.98 -25.53 -14.75
N ASN A 171 -6.33 -26.10 -15.91
CA ASN A 171 -5.53 -27.12 -16.56
C ASN A 171 -5.79 -27.04 -18.06
N LEU A 172 -4.78 -26.69 -18.82
CA LEU A 172 -4.86 -26.64 -20.28
C LEU A 172 -4.29 -27.90 -20.92
N ASP A 173 -3.96 -28.91 -20.08
CA ASP A 173 -3.51 -30.20 -20.58
C ASP A 173 -4.72 -31.05 -20.91
N THR A 174 -5.09 -31.04 -22.15
CA THR A 174 -5.49 -32.20 -22.98
C THR A 174 -5.61 -31.79 -24.40
#